data_df2ab3e013fa856ba8ff094701e22bf7
#
_entry.id   df2ab3e013fa856ba8ff094701e22bf7
#
_cell.length_a   1.000
_cell.length_b   1.000
_cell.length_c   1.000
_cell.angle_alpha   90.00
_cell.angle_beta   90.00
_cell.angle_gamma   90.00
#
_symmetry.space_group_name_H-M   'P 1'
#
loop_
_entity.id
_entity.type
_entity.pdbx_description
1 polymer ?
#
loop_
_entity_poly.entity_id
_entity_poly.type
_entity_poly.pdbx_seq_one_letter_code
_entity_poly.pdbx_strand_id
1 'polypeptide(L)'
;CTNEAAAAAMLAASINYPLRGAVTWKSIVGTNVAADALSNLASAGVQGGALIIVGEDYGEGASVIQERTQAYAVKSSMWLLDPRPELPTIVKMVEKGFELSEASSTPVILELRIRACHVFG
;
A
#
# COMPACT_ATOMS: atom_id res chain seq x y z
N CYS A 1 4.86 7.14 13.85
CA CYS A 1 4.95 8.28 12.93
C CYS A 1 3.92 9.33 13.27
N THR A 2 4.21 10.58 12.93
CA THR A 2 3.29 11.71 13.17
C THR A 2 2.21 11.82 12.09
N ASN A 3 2.48 11.33 10.89
CA ASN A 3 1.53 11.27 9.78
C ASN A 3 1.99 10.25 8.72
N GLU A 4 1.18 10.05 7.71
CA GLU A 4 1.39 9.04 6.67
C GLU A 4 2.55 9.38 5.73
N ALA A 5 2.84 10.67 5.51
CA ALA A 5 4.02 11.07 4.73
C ALA A 5 5.32 10.68 5.46
N ALA A 6 5.35 10.84 6.79
CA ALA A 6 6.48 10.38 7.60
C ALA A 6 6.61 8.85 7.56
N ALA A 7 5.47 8.11 7.58
CA ALA A 7 5.48 6.66 7.45
C ALA A 7 6.04 6.20 6.08
N ALA A 8 5.60 6.84 5.00
CA ALA A 8 6.13 6.57 3.66
C ALA A 8 7.63 6.88 3.56
N ALA A 9 8.08 7.99 4.16
CA ALA A 9 9.50 8.34 4.22
C ALA A 9 10.32 7.33 5.03
N MET A 10 9.77 6.79 6.12
CA MET A 10 10.41 5.70 6.86
C MET A 10 10.51 4.41 6.02
N LEU A 11 9.46 4.08 5.26
CA LEU A 11 9.49 2.95 4.34
C LEU A 11 10.57 3.13 3.25
N ALA A 12 10.80 4.36 2.81
CA ALA A 12 11.85 4.68 1.84
C ALA A 12 13.28 4.38 2.36
N ALA A 13 13.46 4.25 3.67
CA ALA A 13 14.73 3.83 4.24
C ALA A 13 15.14 2.40 3.80
N SER A 14 14.18 1.60 3.33
CA SER A 14 14.45 0.28 2.73
C SER A 14 15.43 0.31 1.55
N ILE A 15 15.61 1.45 0.90
CA ILE A 15 16.63 1.63 -0.14
C ILE A 15 18.07 1.44 0.41
N ASN A 16 18.26 1.73 1.70
CA ASN A 16 19.57 1.60 2.37
C ASN A 16 19.75 0.23 3.05
N TYR A 17 18.66 -0.49 3.27
CA TYR A 17 18.65 -1.77 3.98
C TYR A 17 17.82 -2.77 3.21
N PRO A 18 18.35 -3.93 2.85
CA PRO A 18 17.63 -4.95 2.09
C PRO A 18 16.65 -5.72 2.99
N LEU A 19 15.82 -5.01 3.75
CA LEU A 19 14.82 -5.57 4.65
C LEU A 19 13.43 -5.28 4.10
N ARG A 20 12.51 -6.23 4.28
CA ARG A 20 11.09 -6.04 3.99
C ARG A 20 10.50 -5.03 4.96
N GLY A 21 9.74 -4.09 4.44
CA GLY A 21 9.03 -3.10 5.22
C GLY A 21 7.58 -2.95 4.77
N ALA A 22 6.70 -2.61 5.69
CA ALA A 22 5.31 -2.32 5.38
C ALA A 22 4.81 -1.11 6.14
N VAL A 23 3.88 -0.39 5.52
CA VAL A 23 3.10 0.67 6.16
C VAL A 23 1.62 0.42 5.89
N THR A 24 0.77 0.92 6.77
CA THR A 24 -0.67 0.79 6.63
C THR A 24 -1.38 2.07 6.99
N TRP A 25 -2.39 2.42 6.21
CA TRP A 25 -3.26 3.57 6.45
C TRP A 25 -4.58 3.46 5.70
N LYS A 26 -5.46 4.41 5.94
CA LYS A 26 -6.70 4.57 5.20
C LYS A 26 -6.48 5.36 3.91
N SER A 27 -7.09 4.94 2.80
CA SER A 27 -6.83 5.51 1.47
C SER A 27 -7.04 7.02 1.40
N ILE A 28 -8.17 7.51 1.88
CA ILE A 28 -8.57 8.91 1.70
C ILE A 28 -7.60 9.87 2.38
N VAL A 29 -7.36 9.66 3.68
CA VAL A 29 -6.48 10.55 4.45
C VAL A 29 -5.03 10.21 4.16
N GLY A 30 -4.67 8.94 4.32
CA GLY A 30 -3.28 8.50 4.31
C GLY A 30 -2.61 8.64 2.96
N THR A 31 -3.25 8.13 1.91
CA THR A 31 -2.65 8.18 0.57
C THR A 31 -2.56 9.61 0.03
N ASN A 32 -3.54 10.46 0.34
CA ASN A 32 -3.46 11.89 -0.02
C ASN A 32 -2.31 12.59 0.71
N VAL A 33 -2.20 12.39 2.02
CA VAL A 33 -1.11 12.99 2.82
C VAL A 33 0.26 12.47 2.37
N ALA A 34 0.36 11.19 2.03
CA ALA A 34 1.60 10.54 1.61
C ALA A 34 1.90 10.69 0.11
N ALA A 35 1.05 11.33 -0.69
CA ALA A 35 1.12 11.31 -2.15
C ALA A 35 2.49 11.70 -2.73
N ASP A 36 3.11 12.75 -2.21
CA ASP A 36 4.45 13.17 -2.62
C ASP A 36 5.51 12.15 -2.21
N ALA A 37 5.48 11.71 -0.95
CA ALA A 37 6.43 10.73 -0.43
C ALA A 37 6.33 9.38 -1.18
N LEU A 38 5.12 8.97 -1.58
CA LEU A 38 4.91 7.77 -2.41
C LEU A 38 5.48 7.93 -3.81
N SER A 39 5.32 9.09 -4.42
CA SER A 39 5.91 9.38 -5.73
C SER A 39 7.45 9.33 -5.67
N ASN A 40 8.03 9.86 -4.61
CA ASN A 40 9.47 9.79 -4.38
C ASN A 40 9.94 8.35 -4.16
N LEU A 41 9.22 7.58 -3.33
CA LEU A 41 9.51 6.17 -3.07
C LEU A 41 9.45 5.33 -4.36
N ALA A 42 8.41 5.53 -5.17
CA ALA A 42 8.26 4.81 -6.43
C ALA A 42 9.37 5.16 -7.43
N SER A 43 9.78 6.42 -7.48
CA SER A 43 10.83 6.90 -8.39
C SER A 43 12.23 6.43 -7.97
N ALA A 44 12.51 6.41 -6.67
CA ALA A 44 13.79 5.92 -6.16
C ALA A 44 13.89 4.38 -6.22
N GLY A 45 12.76 3.71 -6.14
CA GLY A 45 12.70 2.26 -6.02
C GLY A 45 13.03 1.75 -4.62
N VAL A 46 13.12 0.44 -4.48
CA VAL A 46 13.41 -0.25 -3.22
C VAL A 46 14.40 -1.37 -3.44
N GLN A 47 15.17 -1.76 -2.41
CA GLN A 47 16.05 -2.94 -2.44
C GLN A 47 15.38 -4.13 -1.74
N GLY A 48 14.89 -3.91 -0.54
CA GLY A 48 14.02 -4.87 0.13
C GLY A 48 12.57 -4.67 -0.31
N GLY A 49 11.73 -5.66 -0.10
CA GLY A 49 10.31 -5.56 -0.44
C GLY A 49 9.61 -4.46 0.37
N ALA A 50 8.85 -3.61 -0.30
CA ALA A 50 8.08 -2.54 0.31
C ALA A 50 6.59 -2.68 -0.01
N LEU A 51 5.78 -2.81 1.04
CA LEU A 51 4.34 -3.01 0.94
C LEU A 51 3.58 -1.84 1.57
N ILE A 52 2.64 -1.28 0.84
CA ILE A 52 1.76 -0.21 1.28
C ILE A 52 0.36 -0.79 1.38
N ILE A 53 -0.10 -1.06 2.60
CA ILE A 53 -1.41 -1.66 2.86
C ILE A 53 -2.43 -0.55 3.05
N VAL A 54 -3.39 -0.46 2.17
CA VAL A 54 -4.36 0.64 2.12
C VAL A 54 -5.77 0.10 2.34
N GLY A 55 -6.44 0.58 3.39
CA GLY A 55 -7.86 0.34 3.60
C GLY A 55 -8.70 1.29 2.75
N GLU A 56 -9.50 0.77 1.83
CA GLU A 56 -10.33 1.57 0.93
C GLU A 56 -11.82 1.49 1.30
N ASP A 57 -12.46 2.64 1.46
CA ASP A 57 -13.88 2.76 1.82
C ASP A 57 -14.82 3.00 0.64
N TYR A 58 -14.35 2.85 -0.58
CA TYR A 58 -15.17 3.14 -1.74
C TYR A 58 -16.40 2.20 -1.83
N GLY A 59 -17.56 2.80 -1.92
CA GLY A 59 -18.83 2.14 -2.22
C GLY A 59 -19.69 1.80 -1.00
N GLU A 60 -19.15 1.21 0.05
CA GLU A 60 -19.92 0.68 1.19
C GLU A 60 -19.48 1.22 2.55
N GLY A 61 -18.53 2.12 2.57
CA GLY A 61 -17.97 2.63 3.81
C GLY A 61 -18.78 3.73 4.47
N ALA A 62 -18.46 3.99 5.71
CA ALA A 62 -18.98 5.12 6.47
C ALA A 62 -18.24 6.44 6.16
N SER A 63 -17.31 6.43 5.20
CA SER A 63 -16.56 7.62 4.85
C SER A 63 -17.38 8.65 4.10
N VAL A 64 -17.28 9.88 4.55
CA VAL A 64 -17.91 11.03 3.89
C VAL A 64 -17.29 11.30 2.53
N ILE A 65 -15.98 11.07 2.41
CA ILE A 65 -15.22 11.22 1.17
C ILE A 65 -14.78 9.84 0.72
N GLN A 66 -15.00 9.54 -0.54
CA GLN A 66 -14.64 8.25 -1.14
C GLN A 66 -13.69 8.46 -2.31
N GLU A 67 -12.56 7.76 -2.28
CA GLU A 67 -11.54 7.80 -3.30
C GLU A 67 -11.09 6.40 -3.69
N ARG A 68 -10.51 6.31 -4.90
CA ARG A 68 -9.96 5.07 -5.41
C ARG A 68 -8.45 5.03 -5.29
N THR A 69 -7.94 4.05 -4.58
CA THR A 69 -6.51 3.76 -4.44
C THR A 69 -5.84 3.51 -5.80
N GLN A 70 -6.55 2.93 -6.75
CA GLN A 70 -6.05 2.68 -8.10
C GLN A 70 -5.50 3.93 -8.77
N ALA A 71 -6.08 5.10 -8.55
CA ALA A 71 -5.60 6.36 -9.14
C ALA A 71 -4.17 6.68 -8.70
N TYR A 72 -3.81 6.40 -7.45
CA TYR A 72 -2.45 6.60 -6.94
C TYR A 72 -1.46 5.60 -7.50
N ALA A 73 -1.86 4.34 -7.64
CA ALA A 73 -1.02 3.33 -8.24
C ALA A 73 -0.66 3.69 -9.69
N VAL A 74 -1.65 4.13 -10.47
CA VAL A 74 -1.43 4.58 -11.86
C VAL A 74 -0.55 5.83 -11.91
N LYS A 75 -0.86 6.84 -11.08
CA LYS A 75 -0.08 8.09 -11.01
C LYS A 75 1.39 7.84 -10.72
N SER A 76 1.69 6.92 -9.82
CA SER A 76 3.05 6.68 -9.34
C SER A 76 3.70 5.44 -9.96
N SER A 77 3.03 4.81 -10.93
CA SER A 77 3.53 3.60 -11.62
C SER A 77 3.88 2.46 -10.66
N MET A 78 3.09 2.31 -9.59
CA MET A 78 3.25 1.23 -8.63
C MET A 78 2.31 0.05 -8.96
N TRP A 79 2.72 -1.13 -8.54
CA TRP A 79 1.85 -2.30 -8.58
C TRP A 79 0.68 -2.15 -7.62
N LEU A 80 -0.50 -2.62 -8.04
CA LEU A 80 -1.69 -2.68 -7.20
C LEU A 80 -2.18 -4.12 -7.12
N LEU A 81 -2.29 -4.64 -5.91
CA LEU A 81 -2.93 -5.91 -5.60
C LEU A 81 -4.25 -5.64 -4.90
N ASP A 82 -5.34 -6.17 -5.46
CA ASP A 82 -6.72 -6.03 -4.95
C ASP A 82 -7.30 -7.43 -4.70
N PRO A 83 -6.97 -8.06 -3.54
CA PRO A 83 -7.43 -9.41 -3.24
C PRO A 83 -8.93 -9.46 -2.96
N ARG A 84 -9.54 -10.60 -3.27
CA ARG A 84 -10.88 -10.91 -2.78
C ARG A 84 -10.90 -10.96 -1.24
N PRO A 85 -12.06 -10.70 -0.61
CA PRO A 85 -12.20 -10.67 0.85
C PRO A 85 -12.21 -12.09 1.46
N GLU A 86 -11.11 -12.80 1.29
CA GLU A 86 -10.88 -14.16 1.78
C GLU A 86 -9.51 -14.18 2.47
N LEU A 87 -9.45 -14.51 3.75
CA LEU A 87 -8.22 -14.46 4.53
C LEU A 87 -7.04 -15.22 3.91
N PRO A 88 -7.20 -16.46 3.44
CA PRO A 88 -6.09 -17.16 2.80
C PRO A 88 -5.56 -16.45 1.56
N THR A 89 -6.46 -15.84 0.79
CA THR A 89 -6.10 -15.05 -0.41
C THR A 89 -5.34 -13.78 -0.01
N ILE A 90 -5.80 -13.07 1.02
CA ILE A 90 -5.15 -11.86 1.53
C ILE A 90 -3.73 -12.18 2.01
N VAL A 91 -3.57 -13.22 2.84
CA VAL A 91 -2.25 -13.65 3.35
C VAL A 91 -1.31 -13.98 2.19
N LYS A 92 -1.78 -14.75 1.22
CA LYS A 92 -1.00 -15.08 0.02
C LYS A 92 -0.61 -13.84 -0.78
N MET A 93 -1.49 -12.83 -0.87
CA MET A 93 -1.18 -11.59 -1.58
C MET A 93 -0.17 -10.71 -0.84
N VAL A 94 -0.09 -10.77 0.49
CA VAL A 94 1.00 -10.13 1.25
C VAL A 94 2.35 -10.74 0.86
N GLU A 95 2.46 -12.07 0.85
CA GLU A 95 3.68 -12.77 0.43
C GLU A 95 4.06 -12.40 -1.01
N LYS A 96 3.10 -12.50 -1.92
CA LYS A 96 3.28 -12.16 -3.34
C LYS A 96 3.60 -10.67 -3.55
N GLY A 97 3.06 -9.79 -2.74
CA GLY A 97 3.37 -8.36 -2.77
C GLY A 97 4.84 -8.10 -2.48
N PHE A 98 5.40 -8.76 -1.48
CA PHE A 98 6.83 -8.66 -1.17
C PHE A 98 7.70 -9.25 -2.29
N GLU A 99 7.36 -10.45 -2.78
CA GLU A 99 8.09 -11.08 -3.89
C GLU A 99 8.07 -10.18 -5.15
N LEU A 100 6.93 -9.61 -5.49
CA LEU A 100 6.77 -8.72 -6.63
C LEU A 100 7.57 -7.43 -6.45
N SER A 101 7.53 -6.85 -5.24
CA SER A 101 8.31 -5.65 -4.91
C SER A 101 9.81 -5.90 -5.06
N GLU A 102 10.31 -7.00 -4.53
CA GLU A 102 11.72 -7.39 -4.62
C GLU A 102 12.15 -7.64 -6.07
N ALA A 103 11.32 -8.36 -6.84
CA ALA A 103 11.63 -8.70 -8.23
C ALA A 103 11.62 -7.48 -9.16
N SER A 104 10.78 -6.48 -8.87
CA SER A 104 10.64 -5.28 -9.70
C SER A 104 11.39 -4.06 -9.15
N SER A 105 11.96 -4.15 -7.95
CA SER A 105 12.55 -3.02 -7.21
C SER A 105 11.58 -1.83 -7.07
N THR A 106 10.28 -2.12 -6.99
CA THR A 106 9.20 -1.12 -6.95
C THR A 106 8.29 -1.40 -5.76
N PRO A 107 7.83 -0.39 -5.02
CA PRO A 107 6.86 -0.62 -3.96
C PRO A 107 5.53 -1.15 -4.52
N VAL A 108 4.82 -1.92 -3.72
CA VAL A 108 3.54 -2.53 -4.08
C VAL A 108 2.45 -2.00 -3.15
N ILE A 109 1.33 -1.59 -3.71
CA ILE A 109 0.11 -1.26 -2.96
C ILE A 109 -0.74 -2.52 -2.84
N LEU A 110 -1.12 -2.88 -1.62
CA LEU A 110 -2.12 -3.88 -1.32
C LEU A 110 -3.39 -3.16 -0.86
N GLU A 111 -4.41 -3.16 -1.72
CA GLU A 111 -5.70 -2.54 -1.42
C GLU A 111 -6.59 -3.54 -0.67
N LEU A 112 -7.02 -3.17 0.53
CA LEU A 112 -8.01 -3.90 1.30
C LEU A 112 -9.32 -3.11 1.29
N ARG A 113 -10.26 -3.55 0.46
CA ARG A 113 -11.60 -2.95 0.43
C ARG A 113 -12.33 -3.22 1.74
N ILE A 114 -13.30 -2.40 2.07
CA ILE A 114 -14.02 -2.48 3.35
C ILE A 114 -14.50 -3.89 3.68
N ARG A 115 -14.97 -4.66 2.72
CA ARG A 115 -15.37 -6.07 2.92
C ARG A 115 -14.19 -6.93 3.38
N ALA A 116 -13.00 -6.71 2.85
CA ALA A 116 -11.81 -7.44 3.25
C ALA A 116 -11.39 -7.09 4.68
N CYS A 117 -11.66 -5.87 5.14
CA CYS A 117 -11.36 -5.45 6.51
C CYS A 117 -12.32 -6.04 7.56
N HIS A 118 -13.43 -6.64 7.14
CA HIS A 118 -14.47 -7.20 8.00
C HIS A 118 -14.54 -8.73 7.98
N VAL A 119 -13.62 -9.40 7.32
CA VAL A 119 -13.59 -10.88 7.33
C VAL A 119 -13.00 -11.40 8.63
N PHE A 120 -13.55 -12.54 9.06
CA PHE A 120 -13.09 -13.30 10.23
C PHE A 120 -12.67 -14.70 9.77
N GLY A 121 -11.67 -15.24 10.43
CA GLY A 121 -11.18 -16.58 10.16
C GLY A 121 -10.52 -17.21 11.37
#